data_3e5f21ef65e1d80e6e7c2d3a96d5f4d8
#
_entry.id   3e5f21ef65e1d80e6e7c2d3a96d5f4d8
#
_cell.length_a   1.000
_cell.length_b   1.000
_cell.length_c   1.000
_cell.angle_alpha   90.00
_cell.angle_beta   90.00
_cell.angle_gamma   90.00
#
_symmetry.space_group_name_H-M   'P 1'
#
loop_
_entity.id
_entity.type
_entity.pdbx_description
1 polymer ?
#
loop_
_entity_poly.entity_id
_entity_poly.type
_entity_poly.pdbx_seq_one_letter_code
_entity_poly.pdbx_strand_id
1 'polypeptide(L)'
;MKMHKRLSQIAVALTVVSLAGTAAAANIVGAQSAGSGASTITVGESQVPFGPHTAGKAGVGISSYAAGIKVDFQGLTPSSAATELHPGTDKGMTVYQLHDPITTGTPGDPNNPAHAGLGSFNFVKVGTGDVWFGEWSTNGNTGSPTYQNRQVYYVGDKTGYTAATGTAVGYTLTGLHRYGANTHLTGSLTANFSSRTFHGDLSIGATQIRLGTSGSQIAFDTNGHFDAANAGQWVIPGNFVLKTGDVKGDFFGAQAATVAGIVDFGDQSMNIAWGGTKN
;
A
#
# COMPACT_ATOMS: atom_id res chain seq x y z
N MET A 1 -60.56 -37.12 -46.59
CA MET A 1 -60.45 -35.69 -46.20
C MET A 1 -59.46 -35.61 -45.02
N LYS A 2 -58.20 -35.33 -45.30
CA LYS A 2 -57.14 -35.24 -44.22
C LYS A 2 -56.80 -33.78 -44.00
N MET A 3 -57.11 -33.29 -42.81
CA MET A 3 -56.88 -31.94 -42.40
C MET A 3 -55.43 -31.88 -41.82
N HIS A 4 -54.53 -31.18 -42.49
CA HIS A 4 -53.19 -30.87 -41.95
C HIS A 4 -53.23 -29.65 -41.05
N LYS A 5 -53.01 -29.88 -39.72
CA LYS A 5 -52.74 -28.81 -38.80
C LYS A 5 -51.29 -28.34 -38.96
N ARG A 6 -51.12 -27.08 -39.38
CA ARG A 6 -49.81 -26.41 -39.37
C ARG A 6 -49.58 -25.83 -37.97
N LEU A 7 -48.56 -26.35 -37.27
CA LEU A 7 -48.02 -25.75 -36.07
C LEU A 7 -47.09 -24.62 -36.47
N SER A 8 -47.44 -23.40 -36.13
CA SER A 8 -46.55 -22.24 -36.21
C SER A 8 -45.58 -22.28 -35.04
N GLN A 9 -44.32 -22.47 -35.32
CA GLN A 9 -43.25 -22.29 -34.32
C GLN A 9 -42.94 -20.81 -34.23
N ILE A 10 -43.23 -20.20 -33.06
CA ILE A 10 -42.78 -18.87 -32.69
C ILE A 10 -41.39 -19.00 -32.11
N ALA A 11 -40.39 -18.59 -32.86
CA ALA A 11 -39.01 -18.46 -32.37
C ALA A 11 -38.91 -17.17 -31.57
N VAL A 12 -38.85 -17.27 -30.25
CA VAL A 12 -38.50 -16.16 -29.39
C VAL A 12 -36.99 -15.98 -29.42
N ALA A 13 -36.49 -14.99 -30.13
CA ALA A 13 -35.09 -14.60 -30.10
C ALA A 13 -34.83 -13.84 -28.78
N LEU A 14 -34.18 -14.51 -27.84
CA LEU A 14 -33.70 -13.88 -26.60
C LEU A 14 -32.42 -13.08 -26.92
N THR A 15 -32.55 -11.78 -27.13
CA THR A 15 -31.41 -10.87 -27.28
C THR A 15 -30.80 -10.66 -25.92
N VAL A 16 -29.73 -11.38 -25.61
CA VAL A 16 -28.88 -11.08 -24.43
C VAL A 16 -28.07 -9.82 -24.78
N VAL A 17 -28.54 -8.67 -24.30
CA VAL A 17 -27.72 -7.46 -24.29
C VAL A 17 -26.69 -7.63 -23.18
N SER A 18 -25.48 -8.06 -23.55
CA SER A 18 -24.32 -8.00 -22.67
C SER A 18 -23.98 -6.51 -22.49
N LEU A 19 -24.36 -5.92 -21.36
CA LEU A 19 -23.76 -4.69 -20.86
C LEU A 19 -22.31 -5.03 -20.46
N ALA A 20 -21.41 -5.05 -21.44
CA ALA A 20 -19.99 -4.94 -21.18
C ALA A 20 -19.76 -3.52 -20.67
N GLY A 21 -19.94 -3.32 -19.36
CA GLY A 21 -19.39 -2.15 -18.69
C GLY A 21 -17.89 -2.15 -18.96
N THR A 22 -17.39 -1.13 -19.65
CA THR A 22 -15.96 -0.90 -19.76
C THR A 22 -15.47 -0.69 -18.33
N ALA A 23 -14.82 -1.72 -17.73
CA ALA A 23 -14.08 -1.53 -16.52
C ALA A 23 -13.06 -0.42 -16.80
N ALA A 24 -13.16 0.69 -16.09
CA ALA A 24 -12.13 1.72 -16.16
C ALA A 24 -10.79 1.04 -15.84
N ALA A 25 -9.77 1.34 -16.65
CA ALA A 25 -8.43 0.84 -16.37
C ALA A 25 -8.05 1.26 -14.93
N ALA A 26 -7.43 0.36 -14.19
CA ALA A 26 -6.95 0.65 -12.86
C ALA A 26 -5.94 1.81 -12.94
N ASN A 27 -6.02 2.73 -11.99
CA ASN A 27 -5.07 3.84 -11.85
C ASN A 27 -4.21 3.58 -10.61
N ILE A 28 -3.28 2.64 -10.73
CA ILE A 28 -2.40 2.25 -9.64
C ILE A 28 -1.21 3.20 -9.55
N VAL A 29 -1.10 3.88 -8.41
CA VAL A 29 0.00 4.78 -8.07
C VAL A 29 0.71 4.31 -6.81
N GLY A 30 1.97 4.69 -6.65
CA GLY A 30 2.75 4.35 -5.46
C GLY A 30 4.18 4.86 -5.55
N ALA A 31 4.89 4.78 -4.45
CA ALA A 31 6.31 5.08 -4.38
C ALA A 31 7.02 4.18 -3.35
N GLN A 32 8.32 4.06 -3.48
CA GLN A 32 9.20 3.39 -2.54
C GLN A 32 10.42 4.27 -2.23
N SER A 33 11.01 4.05 -1.06
CA SER A 33 12.30 4.69 -0.73
C SER A 33 13.45 4.11 -1.55
N ALA A 34 14.55 4.84 -1.62
CA ALA A 34 15.74 4.36 -2.31
C ALA A 34 16.26 3.05 -1.71
N GLY A 35 16.64 2.12 -2.57
CA GLY A 35 17.35 0.89 -2.20
C GLY A 35 18.86 1.06 -2.32
N SER A 36 19.62 0.31 -1.55
CA SER A 36 21.10 0.32 -1.58
C SER A 36 21.72 -0.96 -2.14
N GLY A 37 20.93 -1.98 -2.41
CA GLY A 37 21.39 -3.30 -2.88
C GLY A 37 21.10 -3.57 -4.35
N ALA A 38 21.57 -4.73 -4.82
CA ALA A 38 21.26 -5.22 -6.17
C ALA A 38 19.79 -5.59 -6.36
N SER A 39 19.11 -5.97 -5.29
CA SER A 39 17.66 -6.22 -5.28
C SER A 39 16.96 -5.04 -4.66
N THR A 40 15.92 -4.56 -5.35
CA THR A 40 15.04 -3.48 -4.89
C THR A 40 13.60 -3.88 -5.13
N ILE A 41 12.69 -3.36 -4.30
CA ILE A 41 11.27 -3.50 -4.61
C ILE A 41 10.87 -2.49 -5.67
N THR A 42 9.80 -2.84 -6.38
CA THR A 42 9.03 -1.94 -7.24
C THR A 42 7.56 -2.09 -6.91
N VAL A 43 6.84 -0.99 -6.79
CA VAL A 43 5.39 -1.00 -6.58
C VAL A 43 4.66 -0.48 -7.82
N GLY A 44 3.39 -0.84 -7.97
CA GLY A 44 2.57 -0.43 -9.10
C GLY A 44 1.53 -1.48 -9.47
N GLU A 45 1.03 -1.43 -10.69
CA GLU A 45 0.01 -2.37 -11.17
C GLU A 45 0.54 -3.80 -11.27
N SER A 46 -0.21 -4.75 -10.71
CA SER A 46 0.07 -6.19 -10.78
C SER A 46 -0.18 -6.74 -12.18
N GLN A 47 0.64 -7.69 -12.61
CA GLN A 47 0.65 -8.25 -13.96
C GLN A 47 0.27 -9.74 -14.00
N VAL A 48 0.12 -10.36 -12.85
CA VAL A 48 -0.10 -11.82 -12.71
C VAL A 48 -1.59 -12.11 -12.55
N PRO A 49 -2.22 -12.84 -13.50
CA PRO A 49 -3.65 -13.18 -13.45
C PRO A 49 -3.91 -14.62 -13.03
N PHE A 50 -3.00 -15.28 -12.32
CA PHE A 50 -3.13 -16.71 -11.97
C PHE A 50 -2.76 -16.98 -10.50
N GLY A 51 -3.16 -18.17 -10.02
CA GLY A 51 -3.05 -18.51 -8.60
C GLY A 51 -3.99 -17.65 -7.76
N PRO A 52 -3.55 -17.17 -6.59
CA PRO A 52 -4.32 -16.26 -5.77
C PRO A 52 -4.27 -14.80 -6.28
N HIS A 53 -3.52 -14.54 -7.35
CA HIS A 53 -3.24 -13.20 -7.83
C HIS A 53 -4.20 -12.72 -8.91
N THR A 54 -4.41 -11.41 -8.95
CA THR A 54 -5.25 -10.71 -9.90
C THR A 54 -4.46 -9.57 -10.55
N ALA A 55 -4.39 -9.54 -11.88
CA ALA A 55 -3.81 -8.41 -12.61
C ALA A 55 -4.65 -7.14 -12.45
N GLY A 56 -4.04 -5.98 -12.59
CA GLY A 56 -4.73 -4.69 -12.49
C GLY A 56 -5.01 -4.24 -11.06
N LYS A 57 -4.30 -4.76 -10.07
CA LYS A 57 -4.40 -4.41 -8.65
C LYS A 57 -3.12 -3.78 -8.14
N ALA A 58 -3.20 -3.15 -6.94
CA ALA A 58 -2.02 -2.65 -6.26
C ALA A 58 -1.06 -3.81 -5.95
N GLY A 59 0.16 -3.72 -6.44
CA GLY A 59 1.10 -4.84 -6.41
C GLY A 59 2.53 -4.45 -6.12
N VAL A 60 3.34 -5.48 -5.86
CA VAL A 60 4.76 -5.39 -5.56
C VAL A 60 5.54 -6.44 -6.35
N GLY A 61 6.74 -6.08 -6.79
CA GLY A 61 7.71 -6.97 -7.41
C GLY A 61 9.11 -6.70 -6.87
N ILE A 62 10.02 -7.64 -7.10
CA ILE A 62 11.43 -7.52 -6.74
C ILE A 62 12.24 -7.50 -8.02
N SER A 63 13.11 -6.50 -8.17
CA SER A 63 13.86 -6.26 -9.40
C SER A 63 14.75 -7.43 -9.83
N SER A 64 15.28 -8.19 -8.88
CA SER A 64 16.11 -9.37 -9.13
C SER A 64 15.33 -10.66 -9.36
N TYR A 65 13.99 -10.63 -9.17
CA TYR A 65 13.13 -11.80 -9.32
C TYR A 65 12.14 -11.60 -10.45
N ALA A 66 12.09 -12.56 -11.38
CA ALA A 66 11.18 -12.55 -12.53
C ALA A 66 11.10 -11.19 -13.27
N ALA A 67 12.25 -10.52 -13.42
CA ALA A 67 12.34 -9.20 -14.07
C ALA A 67 11.44 -8.12 -13.44
N GLY A 68 11.15 -8.21 -12.14
CA GLY A 68 10.34 -7.24 -11.42
C GLY A 68 8.84 -7.33 -11.70
N ILE A 69 8.36 -8.48 -12.20
CA ILE A 69 6.93 -8.76 -12.33
C ILE A 69 6.25 -8.54 -10.97
N LYS A 70 5.16 -7.78 -10.98
CA LYS A 70 4.41 -7.45 -9.76
C LYS A 70 3.24 -8.41 -9.56
N VAL A 71 3.08 -8.86 -8.33
CA VAL A 71 1.91 -9.59 -7.84
C VAL A 71 1.08 -8.67 -6.93
N ASP A 72 -0.23 -8.87 -6.87
CA ASP A 72 -1.11 -8.05 -6.05
C ASP A 72 -0.99 -8.40 -4.55
N PHE A 73 -1.09 -7.39 -3.71
CA PHE A 73 -1.06 -7.56 -2.25
C PHE A 73 -2.22 -8.40 -1.72
N GLN A 74 -3.42 -8.26 -2.30
CA GLN A 74 -4.57 -9.04 -1.86
C GLN A 74 -4.33 -10.54 -2.05
N GLY A 75 -3.68 -10.95 -3.12
CA GLY A 75 -3.28 -12.33 -3.37
C GLY A 75 -2.19 -12.84 -2.43
N LEU A 76 -1.39 -11.95 -1.84
CA LEU A 76 -0.39 -12.32 -0.84
C LEU A 76 -0.99 -12.59 0.55
N THR A 77 -2.17 -12.04 0.87
CA THR A 77 -2.79 -12.20 2.21
C THR A 77 -3.20 -13.62 2.56
N PRO A 78 -3.73 -14.46 1.64
CA PRO A 78 -4.09 -15.84 1.94
C PRO A 78 -2.91 -16.80 1.89
N SER A 79 -1.81 -16.45 1.25
CA SER A 79 -0.70 -17.36 1.02
C SER A 79 0.16 -17.59 2.26
N SER A 80 -0.49 -17.97 3.34
CA SER A 80 -0.03 -18.88 4.38
C SER A 80 1.04 -18.43 5.35
N ALA A 81 1.75 -17.36 5.14
CA ALA A 81 2.71 -16.84 6.10
C ALA A 81 2.35 -15.40 6.56
N ALA A 82 1.25 -14.86 6.05
CA ALA A 82 0.73 -13.61 6.57
C ALA A 82 0.13 -13.87 7.96
N THR A 83 0.88 -13.55 8.98
CA THR A 83 0.44 -13.66 10.35
C THR A 83 -0.01 -12.28 10.81
N GLU A 84 -1.22 -12.19 11.33
CA GLU A 84 -1.65 -11.03 12.07
C GLU A 84 -0.82 -10.97 13.36
N LEU A 85 0.05 -10.00 13.47
CA LEU A 85 0.95 -9.88 14.63
C LEU A 85 0.36 -9.02 15.75
N HIS A 86 -0.72 -8.30 15.49
CA HIS A 86 -1.43 -7.49 16.47
C HIS A 86 -2.94 -7.68 16.34
N PRO A 87 -3.48 -8.86 16.70
CA PRO A 87 -4.90 -9.10 16.65
C PRO A 87 -5.62 -8.16 17.62
N GLY A 88 -6.23 -7.11 17.11
CA GLY A 88 -7.31 -6.39 17.75
C GLY A 88 -7.03 -5.57 19.01
N THR A 89 -5.89 -5.66 19.63
CA THR A 89 -5.60 -4.91 20.87
C THR A 89 -5.04 -3.52 20.61
N ASP A 90 -4.44 -3.30 19.46
CA ASP A 90 -3.82 -2.04 19.09
C ASP A 90 -4.51 -1.35 17.91
N LYS A 91 -5.78 -0.97 18.07
CA LYS A 91 -6.50 -0.07 17.15
C LYS A 91 -6.83 -0.66 15.78
N GLY A 92 -6.99 -1.97 15.68
CA GLY A 92 -7.55 -2.62 14.49
C GLY A 92 -6.64 -2.64 13.26
N MET A 93 -5.34 -2.52 13.42
CA MET A 93 -4.39 -2.67 12.33
C MET A 93 -3.94 -4.12 12.22
N THR A 94 -4.14 -4.72 11.04
CA THR A 94 -3.60 -6.04 10.69
C THR A 94 -2.31 -5.84 9.92
N VAL A 95 -1.20 -6.34 10.43
CA VAL A 95 0.08 -6.39 9.72
C VAL A 95 0.27 -7.80 9.18
N TYR A 96 0.32 -7.89 7.85
CA TYR A 96 0.66 -9.12 7.17
C TYR A 96 2.17 -9.24 7.07
N GLN A 97 2.70 -10.41 7.42
CA GLN A 97 4.12 -10.72 7.29
C GLN A 97 4.31 -11.84 6.30
N LEU A 98 5.14 -11.60 5.31
CA LEU A 98 5.67 -12.60 4.41
C LEU A 98 7.19 -12.59 4.58
N HIS A 99 7.70 -13.60 5.26
CA HIS A 99 9.15 -13.83 5.36
C HIS A 99 9.53 -14.83 4.29
N ASP A 100 10.72 -14.66 3.73
CA ASP A 100 11.32 -15.67 2.84
C ASP A 100 11.68 -16.93 3.66
N PRO A 101 10.76 -17.86 3.84
CA PRO A 101 10.98 -19.03 4.66
C PRO A 101 11.36 -20.24 3.80
N ILE A 102 11.27 -20.11 2.48
CA ILE A 102 11.35 -21.25 1.58
C ILE A 102 12.69 -21.24 0.89
N THR A 103 13.67 -21.84 1.56
CA THR A 103 14.96 -22.17 1.00
C THR A 103 14.89 -23.37 0.03
N THR A 104 13.74 -24.04 -0.10
CA THR A 104 13.54 -25.28 -0.84
C THR A 104 12.32 -25.19 -1.74
N GLY A 105 12.41 -24.46 -2.81
CA GLY A 105 11.41 -24.49 -3.88
C GLY A 105 12.09 -24.76 -5.20
N THR A 106 11.32 -25.20 -6.19
CA THR A 106 11.78 -25.34 -7.59
C THR A 106 11.24 -24.18 -8.40
N PRO A 107 12.09 -23.38 -9.06
CA PRO A 107 11.62 -22.32 -9.93
C PRO A 107 10.63 -22.88 -10.97
N GLY A 108 9.42 -22.32 -11.02
CA GLY A 108 8.38 -22.73 -11.97
C GLY A 108 7.52 -23.91 -11.52
N ASP A 109 7.72 -24.48 -10.34
CA ASP A 109 6.80 -25.47 -9.77
C ASP A 109 5.57 -24.77 -9.19
N PRO A 110 4.36 -24.95 -9.76
CA PRO A 110 3.13 -24.32 -9.26
C PRO A 110 2.70 -24.84 -7.87
N ASN A 111 3.20 -25.99 -7.43
CA ASN A 111 2.86 -26.59 -6.15
C ASN A 111 3.90 -26.25 -5.05
N ASN A 112 5.08 -25.87 -5.45
CA ASN A 112 6.17 -25.48 -4.56
C ASN A 112 7.05 -24.43 -5.25
N PRO A 113 6.52 -23.22 -5.49
CA PRO A 113 7.28 -22.18 -6.17
C PRO A 113 8.48 -21.77 -5.32
N ALA A 114 9.62 -21.59 -5.96
CA ALA A 114 10.80 -21.05 -5.31
C ALA A 114 10.53 -19.58 -4.97
N HIS A 115 10.37 -19.32 -3.69
CA HIS A 115 10.32 -17.96 -3.15
C HIS A 115 11.65 -17.57 -2.47
N ALA A 116 12.66 -18.41 -2.61
CA ALA A 116 14.00 -18.16 -2.09
C ALA A 116 14.55 -16.86 -2.69
N GLY A 117 14.99 -15.94 -1.83
CA GLY A 117 15.55 -14.67 -2.24
C GLY A 117 14.54 -13.54 -2.46
N LEU A 118 13.26 -13.73 -2.13
CA LEU A 118 12.27 -12.65 -2.16
C LEU A 118 12.44 -11.67 -0.99
N GLY A 119 13.13 -12.08 0.08
CA GLY A 119 13.29 -11.27 1.29
C GLY A 119 12.04 -11.30 2.18
N SER A 120 11.91 -10.31 3.00
CA SER A 120 10.84 -10.22 4.01
C SER A 120 10.00 -8.98 3.82
N PHE A 121 8.70 -9.14 3.89
CA PHE A 121 7.70 -8.08 3.76
C PHE A 121 6.90 -7.95 5.04
N ASN A 122 6.65 -6.71 5.45
CA ASN A 122 5.56 -6.36 6.36
C ASN A 122 4.66 -5.38 5.62
N PHE A 123 3.35 -5.64 5.56
CA PHE A 123 2.43 -4.77 4.83
C PHE A 123 1.07 -4.69 5.49
N VAL A 124 0.40 -3.56 5.27
CA VAL A 124 -0.86 -3.18 5.89
C VAL A 124 -1.82 -2.72 4.82
N LYS A 125 -3.07 -3.16 4.90
CA LYS A 125 -4.17 -2.64 4.09
C LYS A 125 -4.77 -1.41 4.73
N VAL A 126 -5.04 -0.36 3.94
CA VAL A 126 -5.64 0.88 4.40
C VAL A 126 -7.12 0.92 4.03
N GLY A 127 -7.98 0.91 5.03
CA GLY A 127 -9.43 0.96 4.81
C GLY A 127 -9.95 -0.23 4.01
N THR A 128 -10.99 0.00 3.21
CA THR A 128 -11.66 -1.03 2.39
C THR A 128 -11.19 -1.06 0.94
N GLY A 129 -10.44 -0.04 0.50
CA GLY A 129 -9.91 0.08 -0.87
C GLY A 129 -8.72 -0.85 -1.12
N ASP A 130 -8.23 -0.82 -2.35
CA ASP A 130 -6.99 -1.50 -2.74
C ASP A 130 -5.80 -0.54 -2.52
N VAL A 131 -5.52 -0.25 -1.25
CA VAL A 131 -4.46 0.67 -0.81
C VAL A 131 -3.63 -0.02 0.26
N TRP A 132 -2.31 0.01 0.09
CA TRP A 132 -1.35 -0.70 0.92
C TRP A 132 -0.14 0.16 1.22
N PHE A 133 0.45 -0.06 2.38
CA PHE A 133 1.79 0.44 2.71
C PHE A 133 2.58 -0.63 3.44
N GLY A 134 3.90 -0.51 3.41
CA GLY A 134 4.73 -1.53 4.05
C GLY A 134 6.21 -1.27 3.99
N GLU A 135 6.94 -2.27 4.40
CA GLU A 135 8.39 -2.32 4.36
C GLU A 135 8.88 -3.68 3.90
N TRP A 136 10.05 -3.70 3.31
CA TRP A 136 10.72 -4.87 2.78
C TRP A 136 12.21 -4.83 3.10
N SER A 137 12.84 -6.01 3.23
CA SER A 137 14.28 -6.17 3.32
C SER A 137 14.74 -7.42 2.59
N THR A 138 15.98 -7.43 2.10
CA THR A 138 16.53 -8.56 1.33
C THR A 138 16.73 -9.82 2.15
N ASN A 139 16.79 -9.72 3.47
CA ASN A 139 17.01 -10.84 4.35
C ASN A 139 16.29 -10.66 5.68
N GLY A 140 15.89 -11.78 6.26
CA GLY A 140 15.34 -11.84 7.60
C GLY A 140 14.06 -10.99 7.80
N ASN A 141 13.78 -10.71 9.03
CA ASN A 141 12.68 -9.84 9.46
C ASN A 141 13.11 -8.37 9.35
N THR A 142 12.28 -7.50 8.79
CA THR A 142 12.55 -6.05 8.70
C THR A 142 12.78 -5.39 10.06
N GLY A 143 12.21 -5.94 11.13
CA GLY A 143 12.47 -5.52 12.51
C GLY A 143 13.79 -6.01 13.12
N SER A 144 14.52 -6.90 12.42
CA SER A 144 15.84 -7.34 12.88
C SER A 144 16.87 -6.24 12.73
N PRO A 145 17.75 -6.03 13.72
CA PRO A 145 18.87 -5.10 13.56
C PRO A 145 19.86 -5.52 12.47
N THR A 146 19.76 -6.76 11.97
CA THR A 146 20.60 -7.29 10.89
C THR A 146 19.95 -7.19 9.52
N TYR A 147 18.78 -6.58 9.38
CA TYR A 147 18.13 -6.40 8.08
C TYR A 147 19.05 -5.63 7.12
N GLN A 148 19.01 -5.99 5.85
CA GLN A 148 19.79 -5.35 4.80
C GLN A 148 18.87 -4.77 3.73
N ASN A 149 19.29 -3.66 3.15
CA ASN A 149 18.59 -3.02 2.04
C ASN A 149 17.09 -2.81 2.30
N ARG A 150 16.76 -2.33 3.51
CA ARG A 150 15.36 -2.07 3.87
C ARG A 150 14.80 -0.94 3.02
N GLN A 151 13.64 -1.16 2.43
CA GLN A 151 12.87 -0.17 1.72
C GLN A 151 11.45 -0.08 2.29
N VAL A 152 10.91 1.12 2.30
CA VAL A 152 9.51 1.39 2.65
C VAL A 152 8.75 1.78 1.39
N TYR A 153 7.44 1.50 1.36
CA TYR A 153 6.62 1.75 0.18
C TYR A 153 5.17 2.02 0.54
N TYR A 154 4.46 2.64 -0.38
CA TYR A 154 3.00 2.63 -0.46
C TYR A 154 2.57 2.39 -1.91
N VAL A 155 1.36 1.88 -2.10
CA VAL A 155 0.74 1.68 -3.40
C VAL A 155 -0.77 1.61 -3.25
N GLY A 156 -1.52 2.12 -4.22
CA GLY A 156 -2.98 2.03 -4.18
C GLY A 156 -3.66 2.36 -5.49
N ASP A 157 -4.92 1.95 -5.58
CA ASP A 157 -5.80 2.25 -6.70
C ASP A 157 -6.48 3.60 -6.48
N LYS A 158 -6.19 4.55 -7.37
CA LYS A 158 -6.83 5.88 -7.41
C LYS A 158 -8.12 5.94 -8.22
N THR A 159 -8.55 4.83 -8.81
CA THR A 159 -9.82 4.79 -9.54
C THR A 159 -10.97 5.20 -8.61
N GLY A 160 -11.75 6.18 -9.05
CA GLY A 160 -12.84 6.74 -8.23
C GLY A 160 -12.39 7.70 -7.13
N TYR A 161 -11.14 8.14 -7.11
CA TYR A 161 -10.73 9.23 -6.22
C TYR A 161 -11.56 10.49 -6.49
N THR A 162 -12.05 11.08 -5.43
CA THR A 162 -12.60 12.44 -5.43
C THR A 162 -12.08 13.17 -4.20
N ALA A 163 -11.83 14.46 -4.33
CA ALA A 163 -11.42 15.28 -3.19
C ALA A 163 -12.52 15.32 -2.12
N ALA A 164 -12.14 15.32 -0.86
CA ALA A 164 -13.05 15.65 0.24
C ALA A 164 -13.44 17.14 0.20
N THR A 165 -14.46 17.48 0.93
CA THR A 165 -14.85 18.87 1.17
C THR A 165 -14.52 19.26 2.59
N GLY A 166 -13.96 20.45 2.80
CA GLY A 166 -13.67 20.98 4.13
C GLY A 166 -12.25 21.51 4.31
N THR A 167 -12.08 22.26 5.39
CA THR A 167 -10.82 22.94 5.74
C THR A 167 -10.07 22.25 6.88
N ALA A 168 -10.66 21.22 7.51
CA ALA A 168 -10.07 20.48 8.61
C ALA A 168 -10.57 19.02 8.60
N VAL A 169 -10.19 18.26 7.57
CA VAL A 169 -10.55 16.84 7.44
C VAL A 169 -9.52 16.00 8.18
N GLY A 170 -9.95 15.30 9.23
CA GLY A 170 -9.10 14.48 10.07
C GLY A 170 -8.92 13.06 9.55
N TYR A 171 -7.73 12.50 9.79
CA TYR A 171 -7.39 11.10 9.53
C TYR A 171 -6.72 10.50 10.75
N THR A 172 -7.07 9.26 11.05
CA THR A 172 -6.32 8.43 12.00
C THR A 172 -5.24 7.68 11.25
N LEU A 173 -3.99 7.84 11.66
CA LEU A 173 -2.82 7.26 10.99
C LEU A 173 -2.24 6.08 11.75
N THR A 174 -1.70 5.15 10.98
CA THR A 174 -0.82 4.08 11.45
C THR A 174 0.42 4.01 10.57
N GLY A 175 1.53 3.46 11.07
CA GLY A 175 2.75 3.35 10.28
C GLY A 175 3.67 2.21 10.74
N LEU A 176 4.59 1.83 9.87
CA LEU A 176 5.62 0.83 10.11
C LEU A 176 6.99 1.48 10.13
N HIS A 177 7.77 1.11 11.14
CA HIS A 177 9.17 1.47 11.27
C HIS A 177 9.94 0.31 11.86
N ARG A 178 10.70 -0.41 11.05
CA ARG A 178 11.46 -1.60 11.47
C ARG A 178 10.57 -2.54 12.27
N TYR A 179 9.44 -2.89 11.66
CA TYR A 179 8.38 -3.57 12.35
C TYR A 179 8.84 -4.90 12.96
N GLY A 180 8.75 -4.97 14.25
CA GLY A 180 8.86 -6.18 15.06
C GLY A 180 7.71 -6.14 16.05
N ALA A 181 7.57 -7.13 16.90
CA ALA A 181 6.51 -7.14 17.90
C ALA A 181 6.46 -5.79 18.65
N ASN A 182 5.33 -5.09 18.56
CA ASN A 182 5.03 -3.83 19.25
C ASN A 182 5.75 -2.54 18.77
N THR A 183 6.15 -2.47 17.51
CA THR A 183 6.87 -1.28 16.97
C THR A 183 6.15 -0.55 15.87
N HIS A 184 4.81 -0.48 15.89
CA HIS A 184 4.06 0.33 14.95
C HIS A 184 3.93 1.78 15.43
N LEU A 185 3.78 2.69 14.48
CA LEU A 185 3.51 4.11 14.76
C LEU A 185 2.01 4.36 14.75
N THR A 186 1.57 5.31 15.57
CA THR A 186 0.19 5.80 15.58
C THR A 186 0.17 7.32 15.56
N GLY A 187 -0.84 7.90 14.94
CA GLY A 187 -0.90 9.35 14.83
C GLY A 187 -2.16 9.88 14.16
N SER A 188 -2.08 11.13 13.75
CA SER A 188 -3.17 11.81 13.07
C SER A 188 -2.68 12.75 11.96
N LEU A 189 -3.57 13.07 11.04
CA LEU A 189 -3.32 14.05 9.99
C LEU A 189 -4.57 14.91 9.84
N THR A 190 -4.37 16.21 9.64
CA THR A 190 -5.42 17.16 9.30
C THR A 190 -5.16 17.74 7.92
N ALA A 191 -6.09 17.56 7.00
CA ALA A 191 -6.03 18.07 5.63
C ALA A 191 -7.05 19.17 5.38
N ASN A 192 -6.61 20.21 4.70
CA ASN A 192 -7.46 21.27 4.17
C ASN A 192 -7.59 21.09 2.64
N PHE A 193 -8.72 20.59 2.19
CA PHE A 193 -8.97 20.36 0.76
C PHE A 193 -9.25 21.63 -0.04
N SER A 194 -9.61 22.73 0.63
CA SER A 194 -9.78 24.03 -0.03
C SER A 194 -8.43 24.65 -0.41
N SER A 195 -7.45 24.62 0.48
CA SER A 195 -6.07 25.08 0.21
C SER A 195 -5.16 23.99 -0.36
N ARG A 196 -5.61 22.74 -0.33
CA ARG A 196 -4.83 21.56 -0.70
C ARG A 196 -3.51 21.44 0.07
N THR A 197 -3.62 21.51 1.38
CA THR A 197 -2.48 21.37 2.29
C THR A 197 -2.84 20.45 3.45
N PHE A 198 -1.83 19.81 4.04
CA PHE A 198 -2.02 19.04 5.25
C PHE A 198 -0.82 19.15 6.18
N HIS A 199 -1.02 18.75 7.41
CA HIS A 199 0.01 18.46 8.41
C HIS A 199 -0.46 17.30 9.29
N GLY A 200 0.50 16.62 9.93
CA GLY A 200 0.20 15.50 10.81
C GLY A 200 1.43 15.01 11.55
N ASP A 201 1.22 14.01 12.35
CA ASP A 201 2.30 13.34 13.06
C ASP A 201 2.01 11.85 13.28
N LEU A 202 3.08 11.10 13.47
CA LEU A 202 3.08 9.71 13.93
C LEU A 202 4.04 9.61 15.10
N SER A 203 3.76 8.71 16.04
CA SER A 203 4.59 8.53 17.23
C SER A 203 4.88 7.05 17.50
N ILE A 204 6.07 6.82 18.03
CA ILE A 204 6.48 5.53 18.59
C ILE A 204 7.26 5.82 19.88
N GLY A 205 6.71 5.42 21.03
CA GLY A 205 7.29 5.79 22.32
C GLY A 205 7.41 7.32 22.48
N ALA A 206 8.61 7.80 22.76
CA ALA A 206 8.90 9.22 22.90
C ALA A 206 9.36 9.90 21.59
N THR A 207 9.46 9.15 20.50
CA THR A 207 9.85 9.67 19.18
C THR A 207 8.63 10.08 18.40
N GLN A 208 8.68 11.24 17.73
CA GLN A 208 7.63 11.76 16.86
C GLN A 208 8.16 11.93 15.43
N ILE A 209 7.34 11.54 14.46
CA ILE A 209 7.59 11.79 13.04
C ILE A 209 6.56 12.84 12.60
N ARG A 210 6.99 14.04 12.28
CA ARG A 210 6.11 15.10 11.78
C ARG A 210 6.01 15.04 10.27
N LEU A 211 4.81 15.20 9.77
CA LEU A 211 4.46 15.32 8.35
C LEU A 211 4.05 16.78 8.12
N GLY A 212 5.03 17.65 7.87
CA GLY A 212 4.82 19.09 7.94
C GLY A 212 4.51 19.56 9.37
N THR A 213 4.18 20.84 9.48
CA THR A 213 3.74 21.49 10.73
C THR A 213 2.59 22.44 10.43
N SER A 214 1.87 22.93 11.43
CA SER A 214 0.82 23.94 11.24
C SER A 214 1.34 25.24 10.58
N GLY A 215 2.61 25.57 10.76
CA GLY A 215 3.28 26.72 10.13
C GLY A 215 3.98 26.41 8.81
N SER A 216 4.17 25.13 8.46
CA SER A 216 4.79 24.68 7.21
C SER A 216 4.09 23.40 6.75
N GLN A 217 2.92 23.58 6.17
CA GLN A 217 2.07 22.48 5.69
C GLN A 217 2.59 21.91 4.37
N ILE A 218 2.32 20.62 4.15
CA ILE A 218 2.62 19.92 2.91
C ILE A 218 1.49 20.18 1.92
N ALA A 219 1.84 20.64 0.71
CA ALA A 219 0.89 20.82 -0.38
C ALA A 219 0.62 19.50 -1.11
N PHE A 220 -0.59 19.33 -1.63
CA PHE A 220 -0.97 18.27 -2.55
C PHE A 220 -1.71 18.83 -3.78
N ASP A 221 -1.66 18.10 -4.88
CA ASP A 221 -2.29 18.53 -6.14
C ASP A 221 -3.81 18.22 -6.18
N THR A 222 -4.45 18.54 -7.30
CA THR A 222 -5.89 18.29 -7.52
C THR A 222 -6.24 16.79 -7.55
N ASN A 223 -5.25 15.94 -7.82
CA ASN A 223 -5.40 14.49 -7.82
C ASN A 223 -5.10 13.88 -6.44
N GLY A 224 -4.79 14.72 -5.44
CA GLY A 224 -4.46 14.27 -4.09
C GLY A 224 -3.06 13.66 -3.95
N HIS A 225 -2.16 13.92 -4.91
CA HIS A 225 -0.76 13.51 -4.86
C HIS A 225 0.11 14.55 -4.15
N PHE A 226 1.08 14.11 -3.37
CA PHE A 226 2.08 14.96 -2.73
C PHE A 226 3.48 14.34 -2.79
N ASP A 227 4.46 15.18 -3.10
CA ASP A 227 5.89 14.89 -3.05
C ASP A 227 6.61 16.15 -2.54
N ALA A 228 7.00 16.15 -1.28
CA ALA A 228 7.50 17.32 -0.58
C ALA A 228 8.88 17.04 0.03
N ALA A 229 9.91 17.66 -0.54
CA ALA A 229 11.28 17.51 -0.09
C ALA A 229 11.47 18.09 1.32
N ASN A 230 12.17 17.34 2.19
CA ASN A 230 12.52 17.72 3.56
C ASN A 230 11.33 18.09 4.47
N ALA A 231 10.11 17.69 4.09
CA ALA A 231 8.87 18.02 4.82
C ALA A 231 8.58 17.08 6.00
N GLY A 232 9.23 15.91 6.05
CA GLY A 232 9.20 14.99 7.18
C GLY A 232 10.27 15.32 8.20
N GLN A 233 9.94 15.23 9.49
CA GLN A 233 10.89 15.49 10.56
C GLN A 233 10.91 14.34 11.56
N TRP A 234 12.08 13.78 11.82
CA TRP A 234 12.31 12.86 12.92
C TRP A 234 12.66 13.66 14.18
N VAL A 235 11.79 13.62 15.18
CA VAL A 235 11.87 14.45 16.39
C VAL A 235 12.07 13.54 17.60
N ILE A 236 13.07 13.83 18.39
CA ILE A 236 13.39 13.13 19.65
C ILE A 236 12.98 13.99 20.87
N PRO A 237 12.96 13.43 22.08
CA PRO A 237 12.61 14.16 23.31
C PRO A 237 13.33 15.49 23.44
N GLY A 238 12.63 16.51 23.91
CA GLY A 238 13.13 17.88 23.95
C GLY A 238 12.84 18.67 22.67
N ASN A 239 12.05 18.12 21.77
CA ASN A 239 11.65 18.76 20.49
C ASN A 239 12.81 18.99 19.51
N PHE A 240 13.87 18.18 19.61
CA PHE A 240 15.01 18.26 18.70
C PHE A 240 14.73 17.51 17.40
N VAL A 241 14.84 18.20 16.28
CA VAL A 241 14.79 17.58 14.94
C VAL A 241 16.14 16.90 14.69
N LEU A 242 16.13 15.57 14.69
CA LEU A 242 17.33 14.76 14.43
C LEU A 242 17.64 14.70 12.93
N LYS A 243 16.60 14.58 12.10
CA LYS A 243 16.73 14.46 10.64
C LYS A 243 15.48 14.94 9.93
N THR A 244 15.64 15.43 8.71
CA THR A 244 14.54 15.70 7.78
C THR A 244 14.53 14.66 6.65
N GLY A 245 13.36 14.44 6.05
CA GLY A 245 13.17 13.51 4.95
C GLY A 245 12.07 13.95 4.00
N ASP A 246 12.05 13.34 2.83
CA ASP A 246 11.03 13.61 1.81
C ASP A 246 9.73 12.87 2.16
N VAL A 247 8.60 13.56 2.06
CA VAL A 247 7.27 12.99 2.28
C VAL A 247 6.59 12.79 0.93
N LYS A 248 6.28 11.54 0.60
CA LYS A 248 5.59 11.17 -0.65
C LYS A 248 4.35 10.39 -0.34
N GLY A 249 3.26 10.62 -1.09
CA GLY A 249 2.02 9.89 -0.88
C GLY A 249 0.86 10.37 -1.73
N ASP A 250 -0.29 9.73 -1.46
CA ASP A 250 -1.54 9.99 -2.18
C ASP A 250 -2.75 9.86 -1.27
N PHE A 251 -3.77 10.67 -1.54
CA PHE A 251 -5.13 10.43 -1.07
C PHE A 251 -5.88 9.53 -2.04
N PHE A 252 -6.74 8.63 -1.53
CA PHE A 252 -7.43 7.60 -2.32
C PHE A 252 -8.92 7.55 -2.00
N GLY A 253 -9.66 6.98 -2.96
CA GLY A 253 -11.09 6.69 -2.82
C GLY A 253 -12.00 7.91 -2.88
N ALA A 254 -13.30 7.66 -2.86
CA ALA A 254 -14.30 8.71 -2.88
C ALA A 254 -14.20 9.60 -1.62
N GLN A 255 -14.28 10.90 -1.79
CA GLN A 255 -14.15 11.89 -0.72
C GLN A 255 -12.82 11.73 0.05
N ALA A 256 -11.73 11.33 -0.65
CA ALA A 256 -10.42 11.09 -0.05
C ALA A 256 -10.50 10.19 1.20
N ALA A 257 -11.18 9.06 1.07
CA ALA A 257 -11.51 8.17 2.21
C ALA A 257 -10.28 7.64 2.93
N THR A 258 -9.15 7.50 2.22
CA THR A 258 -7.89 7.01 2.76
C THR A 258 -6.71 7.83 2.26
N VAL A 259 -5.58 7.71 2.94
CA VAL A 259 -4.29 8.30 2.58
C VAL A 259 -3.19 7.29 2.85
N ALA A 260 -2.16 7.24 2.00
CA ALA A 260 -0.98 6.43 2.26
C ALA A 260 0.27 7.14 1.73
N GLY A 261 1.42 6.87 2.35
CA GLY A 261 2.67 7.50 2.00
C GLY A 261 3.91 6.92 2.69
N ILE A 262 5.03 7.51 2.38
CA ILE A 262 6.32 7.22 3.02
C ILE A 262 6.97 8.52 3.50
N VAL A 263 7.90 8.40 4.46
CA VAL A 263 8.94 9.41 4.68
C VAL A 263 10.28 8.75 4.41
N ASP A 264 10.99 9.27 3.42
CA ASP A 264 12.33 8.84 3.06
C ASP A 264 13.36 9.80 3.65
N PHE A 265 14.01 9.36 4.72
CA PHE A 265 15.08 10.13 5.38
C PHE A 265 16.44 9.97 4.70
N GLY A 266 16.54 9.20 3.60
CA GLY A 266 17.81 8.81 3.02
C GLY A 266 18.64 7.91 3.93
N ASP A 267 18.01 7.35 4.94
CA ASP A 267 18.57 6.40 5.91
C ASP A 267 17.57 5.28 6.11
N GLN A 268 17.91 4.09 5.63
CA GLN A 268 17.04 2.92 5.67
C GLN A 268 16.58 2.56 7.09
N SER A 269 17.38 2.91 8.10
CA SER A 269 17.03 2.67 9.51
C SER A 269 15.95 3.62 10.03
N MET A 270 15.74 4.77 9.39
CA MET A 270 14.81 5.81 9.80
C MET A 270 13.57 5.91 8.92
N ASN A 271 13.62 5.39 7.68
CA ASN A 271 12.51 5.46 6.74
C ASN A 271 11.23 4.83 7.33
N ILE A 272 10.08 5.44 7.06
CA ILE A 272 8.78 4.94 7.50
C ILE A 272 7.79 4.82 6.34
N ALA A 273 6.89 3.83 6.43
CA ALA A 273 5.68 3.77 5.62
C ALA A 273 4.47 3.99 6.53
N TRP A 274 3.43 4.64 6.01
CA TRP A 274 2.26 4.98 6.79
C TRP A 274 1.00 5.06 5.93
N GLY A 275 -0.14 4.92 6.58
CA GLY A 275 -1.43 5.13 5.95
C GLY A 275 -2.49 5.45 7.00
N GLY A 276 -3.68 5.86 6.55
CA GLY A 276 -4.76 6.21 7.45
C GLY A 276 -6.11 6.31 6.76
N THR A 277 -7.14 6.30 7.60
CA THR A 277 -8.54 6.45 7.18
C THR A 277 -9.12 7.75 7.70
N LYS A 278 -9.99 8.34 6.91
CA LYS A 278 -10.76 9.52 7.30
C LYS A 278 -11.65 9.20 8.50
N ASN A 279 -11.71 10.12 9.47
CA ASN A 279 -12.53 10.03 10.67
C ASN A 279 -14.03 10.22 10.37
#